data_c1c141092787e918159f1278c76f69c9
#
_entry.id   c1c141092787e918159f1278c76f69c9
#
_cell.length_a   1.000
_cell.length_b   1.000
_cell.length_c   1.000
_cell.angle_alpha   90.00
_cell.angle_beta   90.00
_cell.angle_gamma   90.00
#
_symmetry.space_group_name_H-M   'P 1'
#
loop_
_entity.id
_entity.type
_entity.pdbx_description
1 polymer ?
#
loop_
_entity_poly.entity_id
_entity_poly.type
_entity_poly.pdbx_seq_one_letter_code
_entity_poly.pdbx_strand_id
1 'polypeptide(L)'
;MKKLKILFAFVLLSFTYSCTVDEEVDNSPTTILSILESSSNYSYLTYALQKTNLDTSFNGSNANDQYTLFAPNNMAFSRFLADAGFNTIDDVPVEILKKVLLNHVVVDVIRYRDFETGYFKTAAQYINGNSMRNLSIHIEQVNMRVTLNGEAMVTQGNVYASNGVIHAVNRVIPLPSIVTFAKADKNLGVLLSALTRQDLTTDFASVLSTGLGTSPAPFTVFAPTNQAFVDLLAELGISSLSEIDEPTLKATLTYHVIGELNAYSTDLSDNLELNTLGGPITANITGGATLTDGNNRVSNIIAVDIQANNGVIHVIDKVILPN
;
A
#
# COMPACT_ATOMS: atom_id res chain seq x y z
N MET A 1 -3.35 63.63 -61.57
CA MET A 1 -3.23 62.15 -61.40
C MET A 1 -3.06 61.82 -59.97
N LYS A 2 -4.13 61.50 -59.22
CA LYS A 2 -4.15 61.20 -57.81
C LYS A 2 -3.93 59.70 -57.64
N LYS A 3 -2.82 59.29 -56.95
CA LYS A 3 -2.55 57.89 -56.61
C LYS A 3 -3.33 57.54 -55.34
N LEU A 4 -4.26 56.63 -55.46
CA LEU A 4 -5.05 56.04 -54.37
C LEU A 4 -4.19 54.98 -53.67
N LYS A 5 -3.82 55.18 -52.39
CA LYS A 5 -3.18 54.17 -51.56
C LYS A 5 -4.26 53.34 -50.89
N ILE A 6 -4.38 52.06 -51.28
CA ILE A 6 -5.24 51.08 -50.60
C ILE A 6 -4.46 50.53 -49.43
N LEU A 7 -4.97 50.80 -48.23
CA LEU A 7 -4.43 50.26 -46.95
C LEU A 7 -5.12 48.92 -46.69
N PHE A 8 -4.36 47.82 -46.80
CA PHE A 8 -4.85 46.48 -46.43
C PHE A 8 -4.68 46.34 -44.91
N ALA A 9 -5.80 46.39 -44.21
CA ALA A 9 -5.82 46.06 -42.78
C ALA A 9 -5.85 44.53 -42.60
N PHE A 10 -4.74 43.98 -42.13
CA PHE A 10 -4.67 42.56 -41.76
C PHE A 10 -5.28 42.40 -40.35
N VAL A 11 -6.52 41.90 -40.31
CA VAL A 11 -7.12 41.52 -39.02
C VAL A 11 -6.56 40.15 -38.62
N LEU A 12 -5.62 40.18 -37.65
CA LEU A 12 -5.13 38.98 -36.99
C LEU A 12 -6.24 38.48 -36.07
N LEU A 13 -6.99 37.44 -36.50
CA LEU A 13 -7.87 36.71 -35.60
C LEU A 13 -7.00 35.79 -34.74
N SER A 14 -6.68 36.22 -33.52
CA SER A 14 -6.08 35.40 -32.49
C SER A 14 -7.12 34.44 -31.94
N PHE A 15 -7.13 33.21 -32.46
CA PHE A 15 -7.82 32.11 -31.78
C PHE A 15 -7.10 31.83 -30.49
N THR A 16 -7.60 32.38 -29.39
CA THR A 16 -7.26 31.88 -28.05
C THR A 16 -7.97 30.53 -27.90
N TYR A 17 -7.24 29.43 -28.08
CA TYR A 17 -7.66 28.16 -27.54
C TYR A 17 -7.62 28.30 -26.01
N SER A 18 -8.75 28.69 -25.44
CA SER A 18 -9.02 28.47 -24.02
C SER A 18 -9.21 26.98 -23.87
N CYS A 19 -8.16 26.29 -23.42
CA CYS A 19 -8.32 24.97 -22.84
C CYS A 19 -9.06 25.19 -21.52
N THR A 20 -10.38 25.23 -21.54
CA THR A 20 -11.17 25.00 -20.35
C THR A 20 -10.85 23.57 -19.96
N VAL A 21 -10.04 23.39 -18.92
CA VAL A 21 -10.06 22.18 -18.12
C VAL A 21 -11.48 22.15 -17.58
N ASP A 22 -12.36 21.40 -18.23
CA ASP A 22 -13.63 21.02 -17.64
C ASP A 22 -13.28 20.26 -16.36
N GLU A 23 -13.31 20.97 -15.24
CA GLU A 23 -13.57 20.31 -13.96
C GLU A 23 -14.97 19.72 -14.13
N GLU A 24 -15.03 18.44 -14.52
CA GLU A 24 -16.26 17.67 -14.44
C GLU A 24 -16.66 17.67 -12.97
N VAL A 25 -17.44 18.67 -12.57
CA VAL A 25 -18.19 18.62 -11.32
C VAL A 25 -19.17 17.48 -11.51
N ASP A 26 -18.84 16.34 -10.91
CA ASP A 26 -19.71 15.17 -10.96
C ASP A 26 -21.02 15.47 -10.22
N ASN A 27 -22.03 15.86 -10.96
CA ASN A 27 -23.40 16.00 -10.50
C ASN A 27 -24.18 14.69 -10.59
N SER A 28 -23.51 13.53 -10.56
CA SER A 28 -24.19 12.25 -10.60
C SER A 28 -25.10 12.12 -9.36
N PRO A 29 -26.41 11.97 -9.55
CA PRO A 29 -27.32 11.71 -8.42
C PRO A 29 -27.17 10.28 -7.90
N THR A 30 -26.33 9.45 -8.55
CA THR A 30 -26.23 8.00 -8.33
C THR A 30 -25.10 7.70 -7.35
N THR A 31 -25.39 6.99 -6.29
CA THR A 31 -24.40 6.60 -5.26
C THR A 31 -23.54 5.42 -5.73
N ILE A 32 -22.40 5.19 -5.06
CA ILE A 32 -21.56 4.02 -5.30
C ILE A 32 -22.41 2.74 -5.26
N LEU A 33 -23.25 2.58 -4.21
CA LEU A 33 -24.09 1.39 -4.07
C LEU A 33 -25.05 1.23 -5.27
N SER A 34 -25.77 2.29 -5.66
CA SER A 34 -26.70 2.24 -6.78
C SER A 34 -26.03 1.86 -8.11
N ILE A 35 -24.79 2.35 -8.35
CA ILE A 35 -23.99 1.96 -9.53
C ILE A 35 -23.66 0.47 -9.51
N LEU A 36 -23.22 -0.05 -8.36
CA LEU A 36 -22.89 -1.47 -8.20
C LEU A 36 -24.14 -2.36 -8.42
N GLU A 37 -25.29 -1.99 -7.83
CA GLU A 37 -26.54 -2.72 -7.95
C GLU A 37 -27.10 -2.73 -9.38
N SER A 38 -26.84 -1.67 -10.14
CA SER A 38 -27.27 -1.59 -11.55
C SER A 38 -26.49 -2.52 -12.49
N SER A 39 -25.39 -3.10 -12.05
CA SER A 39 -24.49 -3.91 -12.88
C SER A 39 -24.40 -5.36 -12.42
N SER A 40 -24.79 -6.28 -13.27
CA SER A 40 -24.66 -7.72 -13.01
C SER A 40 -23.20 -8.18 -12.79
N ASN A 41 -22.22 -7.41 -13.26
CA ASN A 41 -20.79 -7.71 -13.08
C ASN A 41 -20.31 -7.58 -11.63
N TYR A 42 -21.06 -6.88 -10.78
CA TYR A 42 -20.72 -6.63 -9.36
C TYR A 42 -21.67 -7.33 -8.38
N SER A 43 -22.48 -8.29 -8.84
CA SER A 43 -23.45 -8.97 -7.96
C SER A 43 -22.81 -9.64 -6.76
N TYR A 44 -21.59 -10.17 -6.87
CA TYR A 44 -20.85 -10.74 -5.75
C TYR A 44 -20.38 -9.64 -4.78
N LEU A 45 -19.90 -8.51 -5.29
CA LEU A 45 -19.52 -7.37 -4.44
C LEU A 45 -20.72 -6.82 -3.70
N THR A 46 -21.83 -6.59 -4.39
CA THR A 46 -23.08 -6.08 -3.79
C THR A 46 -23.58 -7.02 -2.70
N TYR A 47 -23.63 -8.33 -2.97
CA TYR A 47 -23.99 -9.32 -1.98
C TYR A 47 -23.05 -9.32 -0.75
N ALA A 48 -21.73 -9.23 -0.97
CA ALA A 48 -20.75 -9.17 0.10
C ALA A 48 -20.89 -7.90 0.96
N LEU A 49 -21.18 -6.74 0.34
CA LEU A 49 -21.45 -5.49 1.05
C LEU A 49 -22.68 -5.61 1.94
N GLN A 50 -23.78 -6.16 1.42
CA GLN A 50 -25.02 -6.41 2.19
C GLN A 50 -24.79 -7.39 3.36
N LYS A 51 -24.10 -8.50 3.11
CA LYS A 51 -23.79 -9.50 4.14
C LYS A 51 -22.95 -8.95 5.29
N THR A 52 -22.13 -7.94 5.03
CA THR A 52 -21.26 -7.29 6.03
C THR A 52 -21.84 -6.00 6.60
N ASN A 53 -23.06 -5.60 6.20
CA ASN A 53 -23.72 -4.32 6.51
C ASN A 53 -22.87 -3.09 6.13
N LEU A 54 -22.04 -3.20 5.07
CA LEU A 54 -21.28 -2.09 4.50
C LEU A 54 -22.03 -1.33 3.41
N ASP A 55 -23.10 -1.89 2.88
CA ASP A 55 -23.99 -1.27 1.89
C ASP A 55 -24.50 0.10 2.36
N THR A 56 -24.82 0.23 3.64
CA THR A 56 -25.26 1.50 4.25
C THR A 56 -24.22 2.61 4.18
N SER A 57 -22.91 2.26 4.17
CA SER A 57 -21.83 3.24 4.02
C SER A 57 -21.72 3.80 2.60
N PHE A 58 -22.21 3.07 1.59
CA PHE A 58 -22.09 3.46 0.18
C PHE A 58 -23.41 3.95 -0.45
N ASN A 59 -24.48 4.06 0.34
CA ASN A 59 -25.80 4.49 -0.13
C ASN A 59 -25.97 6.03 -0.14
N GLY A 60 -24.94 6.81 0.24
CA GLY A 60 -24.97 8.27 0.25
C GLY A 60 -25.76 8.88 1.42
N SER A 61 -26.06 8.11 2.47
CA SER A 61 -26.79 8.59 3.64
C SER A 61 -26.08 9.72 4.38
N ASN A 62 -24.74 9.78 4.29
CA ASN A 62 -23.92 10.82 4.87
C ASN A 62 -23.29 11.66 3.74
N ALA A 63 -23.71 12.92 3.63
CA ALA A 63 -23.25 13.83 2.58
C ALA A 63 -21.76 14.18 2.62
N ASN A 64 -21.08 13.91 3.75
CA ASN A 64 -19.64 14.17 3.91
C ASN A 64 -18.77 12.96 3.56
N ASP A 65 -19.38 11.80 3.34
CA ASP A 65 -18.63 10.60 2.99
C ASP A 65 -18.18 10.65 1.53
N GLN A 66 -16.87 10.57 1.33
CA GLN A 66 -16.25 10.56 0.01
C GLN A 66 -15.27 9.39 -0.03
N TYR A 67 -15.44 8.51 -1.03
CA TYR A 67 -14.69 7.27 -1.12
C TYR A 67 -14.06 7.06 -2.49
N THR A 68 -12.89 6.44 -2.49
CA THR A 68 -12.39 5.70 -3.65
C THR A 68 -12.61 4.22 -3.39
N LEU A 69 -13.45 3.59 -4.20
CA LEU A 69 -13.71 2.16 -4.14
C LEU A 69 -12.98 1.44 -5.27
N PHE A 70 -12.09 0.54 -4.94
CA PHE A 70 -11.54 -0.44 -5.87
C PHE A 70 -12.52 -1.62 -5.96
N ALA A 71 -13.33 -1.67 -7.03
CA ALA A 71 -14.43 -2.62 -7.16
C ALA A 71 -14.00 -3.90 -7.90
N PRO A 72 -13.84 -5.04 -7.21
CA PRO A 72 -13.62 -6.32 -7.86
C PRO A 72 -14.89 -6.83 -8.51
N ASN A 73 -14.79 -7.30 -9.76
CA ASN A 73 -15.91 -7.92 -10.47
C ASN A 73 -16.16 -9.37 -10.01
N ASN A 74 -17.21 -10.00 -10.50
CA ASN A 74 -17.58 -11.37 -10.14
C ASN A 74 -16.45 -12.38 -10.43
N MET A 75 -15.69 -12.19 -11.52
CA MET A 75 -14.56 -13.07 -11.84
C MET A 75 -13.43 -12.93 -10.82
N ALA A 76 -13.17 -11.70 -10.34
CA ALA A 76 -12.20 -11.44 -9.28
C ALA A 76 -12.60 -12.13 -7.97
N PHE A 77 -13.89 -12.09 -7.61
CA PHE A 77 -14.43 -12.81 -6.45
C PHE A 77 -14.33 -14.33 -6.59
N SER A 78 -14.69 -14.87 -7.77
CA SER A 78 -14.58 -16.32 -8.00
C SER A 78 -13.14 -16.83 -7.82
N ARG A 79 -12.15 -16.06 -8.28
CA ARG A 79 -10.73 -16.38 -8.05
C ARG A 79 -10.36 -16.31 -6.58
N PHE A 80 -10.75 -15.24 -5.91
CA PHE A 80 -10.48 -15.07 -4.48
C PHE A 80 -11.02 -16.23 -3.65
N LEU A 81 -12.25 -16.65 -3.91
CA LEU A 81 -12.86 -17.79 -3.22
C LEU A 81 -12.08 -19.09 -3.48
N ALA A 82 -11.73 -19.36 -4.74
CA ALA A 82 -10.96 -20.53 -5.12
C ALA A 82 -9.55 -20.55 -4.48
N ASP A 83 -8.84 -19.42 -4.54
CA ASP A 83 -7.49 -19.27 -3.97
C ASP A 83 -7.50 -19.43 -2.43
N ALA A 84 -8.60 -19.02 -1.77
CA ALA A 84 -8.79 -19.13 -0.33
C ALA A 84 -9.43 -20.46 0.12
N GLY A 85 -9.81 -21.34 -0.81
CA GLY A 85 -10.43 -22.64 -0.53
C GLY A 85 -11.89 -22.56 -0.10
N PHE A 86 -12.61 -21.48 -0.44
CA PHE A 86 -14.04 -21.32 -0.21
C PHE A 86 -14.85 -21.66 -1.45
N ASN A 87 -16.03 -22.25 -1.29
CA ASN A 87 -16.93 -22.53 -2.41
C ASN A 87 -17.82 -21.33 -2.74
N THR A 88 -18.24 -20.59 -1.72
CA THR A 88 -19.16 -19.47 -1.83
C THR A 88 -18.73 -18.30 -0.94
N ILE A 89 -19.31 -17.12 -1.14
CA ILE A 89 -19.11 -15.97 -0.25
C ILE A 89 -19.64 -16.29 1.18
N ASP A 90 -20.60 -17.18 1.30
CA ASP A 90 -21.18 -17.55 2.59
C ASP A 90 -20.23 -18.35 3.47
N ASP A 91 -19.27 -19.03 2.89
CA ASP A 91 -18.23 -19.77 3.60
C ASP A 91 -17.18 -18.84 4.22
N VAL A 92 -17.08 -17.59 3.74
CA VAL A 92 -16.11 -16.62 4.27
C VAL A 92 -16.63 -16.06 5.59
N PRO A 93 -15.85 -16.14 6.69
CA PRO A 93 -16.22 -15.51 7.96
C PRO A 93 -16.51 -14.01 7.76
N VAL A 94 -17.64 -13.55 8.30
CA VAL A 94 -18.15 -12.18 8.07
C VAL A 94 -17.13 -11.10 8.42
N GLU A 95 -16.40 -11.25 9.53
CA GLU A 95 -15.41 -10.27 9.96
C GLU A 95 -14.20 -10.22 9.01
N ILE A 96 -13.79 -11.36 8.45
CA ILE A 96 -12.73 -11.42 7.45
C ILE A 96 -13.21 -10.77 6.15
N LEU A 97 -14.42 -11.14 5.69
CA LEU A 97 -15.01 -10.55 4.49
C LEU A 97 -15.13 -9.03 4.61
N LYS A 98 -15.66 -8.55 5.76
CA LYS A 98 -15.78 -7.13 6.05
C LYS A 98 -14.45 -6.41 5.98
N LYS A 99 -13.41 -6.97 6.61
CA LYS A 99 -12.07 -6.38 6.60
C LYS A 99 -11.47 -6.36 5.19
N VAL A 100 -11.66 -7.42 4.40
CA VAL A 100 -11.23 -7.47 2.99
C VAL A 100 -11.95 -6.41 2.17
N LEU A 101 -13.26 -6.22 2.34
CA LEU A 101 -14.01 -5.19 1.63
C LEU A 101 -13.54 -3.79 2.01
N LEU A 102 -13.31 -3.51 3.29
CA LEU A 102 -12.75 -2.24 3.75
C LEU A 102 -11.32 -1.99 3.24
N ASN A 103 -10.55 -3.05 2.95
CA ASN A 103 -9.24 -2.94 2.32
C ASN A 103 -9.30 -2.48 0.85
N HIS A 104 -10.48 -2.49 0.23
CA HIS A 104 -10.74 -1.95 -1.11
C HIS A 104 -11.18 -0.47 -1.09
N VAL A 105 -11.23 0.16 0.08
CA VAL A 105 -11.77 1.51 0.25
C VAL A 105 -10.69 2.45 0.77
N VAL A 106 -10.50 3.57 0.08
CA VAL A 106 -9.73 4.72 0.58
C VAL A 106 -10.72 5.83 0.91
N VAL A 107 -10.57 6.46 2.09
CA VAL A 107 -11.47 7.53 2.57
C VAL A 107 -10.99 8.86 2.00
N ASP A 108 -11.06 8.99 0.68
CA ASP A 108 -10.75 10.16 -0.13
C ASP A 108 -11.17 9.88 -1.57
N VAL A 109 -11.33 10.91 -2.40
CA VAL A 109 -11.61 10.77 -3.83
C VAL A 109 -10.33 10.94 -4.62
N ILE A 110 -9.81 9.82 -5.13
CA ILE A 110 -8.60 9.80 -5.95
C ILE A 110 -9.00 9.44 -7.39
N ARG A 111 -8.87 10.39 -8.31
CA ARG A 111 -9.12 10.14 -9.73
C ARG A 111 -8.00 9.30 -10.33
N TYR A 112 -8.30 8.54 -11.38
CA TYR A 112 -7.33 7.63 -12.00
C TYR A 112 -6.00 8.31 -12.41
N ARG A 113 -6.05 9.55 -12.89
CA ARG A 113 -4.87 10.32 -13.30
C ARG A 113 -4.05 10.88 -12.11
N ASP A 114 -4.69 10.95 -10.92
CA ASP A 114 -4.11 11.57 -9.73
C ASP A 114 -3.45 10.52 -8.82
N PHE A 115 -3.45 9.25 -9.23
CA PHE A 115 -2.70 8.23 -8.52
C PHE A 115 -1.20 8.50 -8.62
N GLU A 116 -0.54 8.45 -7.48
CA GLU A 116 0.91 8.47 -7.35
C GLU A 116 1.41 7.13 -6.81
N THR A 117 2.66 6.77 -7.14
CA THR A 117 3.27 5.58 -6.55
C THR A 117 3.58 5.83 -5.09
N GLY A 118 3.07 4.97 -4.20
CA GLY A 118 3.27 5.11 -2.75
C GLY A 118 2.25 4.33 -1.94
N TYR A 119 2.23 4.64 -0.64
CA TYR A 119 1.34 4.00 0.32
C TYR A 119 0.18 4.90 0.71
N PHE A 120 -1.02 4.36 0.63
CA PHE A 120 -2.27 5.02 1.03
C PHE A 120 -2.92 4.26 2.18
N LYS A 121 -3.76 4.92 2.98
CA LYS A 121 -4.50 4.27 4.04
C LYS A 121 -5.85 3.81 3.55
N THR A 122 -6.19 2.55 3.81
CA THR A 122 -7.51 1.99 3.54
C THR A 122 -8.46 2.17 4.72
N ALA A 123 -9.74 1.91 4.53
CA ALA A 123 -10.71 1.86 5.62
C ALA A 123 -10.58 0.60 6.49
N ALA A 124 -9.86 -0.43 6.03
CA ALA A 124 -9.58 -1.61 6.84
C ALA A 124 -8.63 -1.29 8.00
N GLN A 125 -8.82 -1.96 9.13
CA GLN A 125 -8.07 -1.68 10.33
C GLN A 125 -7.28 -2.89 10.83
N TYR A 126 -6.05 -2.62 11.25
CA TYR A 126 -5.32 -3.47 12.18
C TYR A 126 -5.85 -3.21 13.58
N ILE A 127 -6.25 -4.27 14.28
CA ILE A 127 -6.75 -4.18 15.66
C ILE A 127 -5.98 -5.20 16.49
N ASN A 128 -5.30 -4.73 17.52
CA ASN A 128 -4.64 -5.56 18.51
C ASN A 128 -4.76 -4.91 19.89
N GLY A 129 -5.56 -5.52 20.77
CA GLY A 129 -5.92 -4.90 22.03
C GLY A 129 -6.60 -3.55 21.82
N ASN A 130 -6.06 -2.50 22.41
CA ASN A 130 -6.57 -1.12 22.28
C ASN A 130 -5.97 -0.36 21.08
N SER A 131 -5.02 -0.96 20.36
CA SER A 131 -4.40 -0.33 19.18
C SER A 131 -5.29 -0.53 17.96
N MET A 132 -5.64 0.57 17.31
CA MET A 132 -6.44 0.60 16.09
C MET A 132 -5.73 1.47 15.05
N ARG A 133 -5.33 0.89 13.91
CA ARG A 133 -4.57 1.55 12.85
C ARG A 133 -5.12 1.16 11.48
N ASN A 134 -5.29 2.12 10.58
CA ASN A 134 -5.69 1.83 9.21
C ASN A 134 -4.61 1.05 8.47
N LEU A 135 -5.02 -0.01 7.76
CA LEU A 135 -4.10 -0.75 6.89
C LEU A 135 -3.61 0.14 5.75
N SER A 136 -2.44 -0.18 5.25
CA SER A 136 -1.90 0.46 4.06
C SER A 136 -2.23 -0.35 2.80
N ILE A 137 -2.29 0.35 1.67
CA ILE A 137 -2.30 -0.23 0.34
C ILE A 137 -1.15 0.42 -0.45
N HIS A 138 -0.34 -0.39 -1.12
CA HIS A 138 0.67 0.13 -2.04
C HIS A 138 0.04 0.31 -3.42
N ILE A 139 0.12 1.51 -3.95
CA ILE A 139 -0.30 1.85 -5.31
C ILE A 139 0.95 2.08 -6.14
N GLU A 140 1.10 1.35 -7.23
CA GLU A 140 2.12 1.59 -8.24
C GLU A 140 1.47 2.16 -9.50
N GLN A 141 1.88 3.36 -9.91
CA GLN A 141 1.43 3.99 -11.14
C GLN A 141 2.61 4.11 -12.11
N VAL A 142 2.56 3.36 -13.22
CA VAL A 142 3.59 3.37 -14.25
C VAL A 142 2.91 3.42 -15.63
N ASN A 143 3.25 4.41 -16.44
CA ASN A 143 2.71 4.56 -17.81
C ASN A 143 1.17 4.47 -17.84
N MET A 144 0.49 5.18 -16.97
CA MET A 144 -0.98 5.19 -16.84
C MET A 144 -1.57 3.81 -16.44
N ARG A 145 -0.77 2.88 -15.97
CA ARG A 145 -1.24 1.62 -15.38
C ARG A 145 -1.15 1.72 -13.86
N VAL A 146 -2.23 1.38 -13.20
CA VAL A 146 -2.31 1.36 -11.73
C VAL A 146 -2.39 -0.09 -11.25
N THR A 147 -1.44 -0.46 -10.39
CA THR A 147 -1.37 -1.78 -9.75
C THR A 147 -1.42 -1.61 -8.24
N LEU A 148 -2.20 -2.43 -7.56
CA LEU A 148 -2.47 -2.38 -6.14
C LEU A 148 -1.83 -3.59 -5.46
N ASN A 149 -1.02 -3.36 -4.44
CA ASN A 149 -0.25 -4.37 -3.72
C ASN A 149 0.52 -5.35 -4.63
N GLY A 150 0.95 -4.86 -5.82
CA GLY A 150 1.69 -5.66 -6.80
C GLY A 150 0.87 -6.72 -7.55
N GLU A 151 -0.42 -6.89 -7.27
CA GLU A 151 -1.23 -8.00 -7.81
C GLU A 151 -2.51 -7.57 -8.53
N ALA A 152 -3.30 -6.68 -7.94
CA ALA A 152 -4.57 -6.24 -8.52
C ALA A 152 -4.33 -5.05 -9.45
N MET A 153 -4.89 -5.09 -10.66
CA MET A 153 -4.79 -3.99 -11.62
C MET A 153 -6.13 -3.29 -11.77
N VAL A 154 -6.10 -1.96 -11.86
CA VAL A 154 -7.25 -1.18 -12.27
C VAL A 154 -7.48 -1.41 -13.77
N THR A 155 -8.68 -1.90 -14.10
CA THR A 155 -9.09 -2.20 -15.49
C THR A 155 -9.95 -1.11 -16.11
N GLN A 156 -10.68 -0.37 -15.27
CA GLN A 156 -11.47 0.79 -15.65
C GLN A 156 -11.44 1.78 -14.48
N GLY A 157 -11.05 3.00 -14.76
CA GLY A 157 -11.03 4.09 -13.78
C GLY A 157 -12.17 5.07 -13.94
N ASN A 158 -12.39 5.91 -12.92
CA ASN A 158 -13.26 7.08 -12.96
C ASN A 158 -14.73 6.78 -13.29
N VAL A 159 -15.35 5.78 -12.65
CA VAL A 159 -16.81 5.70 -12.59
C VAL A 159 -17.25 6.55 -11.41
N TYR A 160 -17.71 7.76 -11.70
CA TYR A 160 -18.06 8.75 -10.68
C TYR A 160 -19.42 8.46 -10.04
N ALA A 161 -19.50 8.73 -8.75
CA ALA A 161 -20.71 8.66 -7.94
C ALA A 161 -20.86 9.92 -7.09
N SER A 162 -22.05 10.20 -6.58
CA SER A 162 -22.30 11.36 -5.73
C SER A 162 -21.51 11.33 -4.38
N ASN A 163 -21.10 10.14 -3.96
CA ASN A 163 -20.34 9.90 -2.73
C ASN A 163 -18.96 9.28 -2.99
N GLY A 164 -18.38 9.48 -4.17
CA GLY A 164 -17.02 9.04 -4.46
C GLY A 164 -16.74 8.61 -5.89
N VAL A 165 -15.70 7.80 -6.06
CA VAL A 165 -15.28 7.26 -7.35
C VAL A 165 -15.04 5.76 -7.26
N ILE A 166 -15.41 5.04 -8.31
CA ILE A 166 -15.17 3.59 -8.43
C ILE A 166 -14.08 3.36 -9.48
N HIS A 167 -13.14 2.50 -9.14
CA HIS A 167 -12.16 1.92 -10.06
C HIS A 167 -12.34 0.41 -10.10
N ALA A 168 -12.73 -0.14 -11.25
CA ALA A 168 -12.85 -1.57 -11.42
C ALA A 168 -11.48 -2.25 -11.36
N VAL A 169 -11.40 -3.36 -10.63
CA VAL A 169 -10.17 -4.15 -10.49
C VAL A 169 -10.38 -5.61 -10.91
N ASN A 170 -9.29 -6.22 -11.39
CA ASN A 170 -9.31 -7.60 -11.91
C ASN A 170 -9.11 -8.68 -10.84
N ARG A 171 -8.83 -8.29 -9.60
CA ARG A 171 -8.65 -9.18 -8.43
C ARG A 171 -9.26 -8.56 -7.19
N VAL A 172 -9.73 -9.38 -6.26
CA VAL A 172 -9.92 -8.97 -4.87
C VAL A 172 -8.54 -8.69 -4.26
N ILE A 173 -8.41 -7.58 -3.55
CA ILE A 173 -7.16 -7.16 -2.88
C ILE A 173 -7.15 -7.83 -1.50
N PRO A 174 -6.32 -8.88 -1.28
CA PRO A 174 -6.26 -9.54 0.01
C PRO A 174 -5.69 -8.61 1.09
N LEU A 175 -5.87 -8.98 2.35
CA LEU A 175 -5.25 -8.26 3.46
C LEU A 175 -3.71 -8.38 3.34
N PRO A 176 -2.98 -7.26 3.33
CA PRO A 176 -1.54 -7.28 3.09
C PRO A 176 -0.79 -7.83 4.30
N SER A 177 0.22 -8.66 4.04
CA SER A 177 1.27 -9.00 5.02
C SER A 177 2.48 -8.09 4.83
N ILE A 178 3.45 -8.17 5.73
CA ILE A 178 4.79 -7.54 5.56
C ILE A 178 5.39 -7.93 4.20
N VAL A 179 5.31 -9.22 3.84
CA VAL A 179 5.86 -9.73 2.58
C VAL A 179 5.11 -9.21 1.36
N THR A 180 3.81 -8.92 1.50
CA THR A 180 3.03 -8.30 0.41
C THR A 180 3.67 -6.98 -0.02
N PHE A 181 4.04 -6.13 0.93
CA PHE A 181 4.66 -4.84 0.63
C PHE A 181 6.10 -4.97 0.13
N ALA A 182 6.87 -5.91 0.67
CA ALA A 182 8.23 -6.19 0.16
C ALA A 182 8.20 -6.67 -1.32
N LYS A 183 7.13 -7.36 -1.75
CA LYS A 183 6.92 -7.76 -3.15
C LYS A 183 6.39 -6.62 -4.03
N ALA A 184 5.53 -5.76 -3.47
CA ALA A 184 4.85 -4.72 -4.23
C ALA A 184 5.72 -3.48 -4.46
N ASP A 185 6.54 -3.10 -3.47
CA ASP A 185 7.38 -1.91 -3.54
C ASP A 185 8.74 -2.23 -4.19
N LYS A 186 8.96 -1.70 -5.38
CA LYS A 186 10.21 -1.87 -6.12
C LYS A 186 11.44 -1.34 -5.39
N ASN A 187 11.27 -0.39 -4.46
CA ASN A 187 12.37 0.11 -3.63
C ASN A 187 12.84 -0.90 -2.57
N LEU A 188 12.06 -1.96 -2.33
CA LEU A 188 12.37 -3.05 -1.41
C LEU A 188 12.77 -4.36 -2.13
N GLY A 189 13.01 -4.31 -3.45
CA GLY A 189 13.30 -5.50 -4.26
C GLY A 189 14.57 -6.25 -3.83
N VAL A 190 15.60 -5.53 -3.37
CA VAL A 190 16.84 -6.16 -2.86
C VAL A 190 16.57 -6.82 -1.51
N LEU A 191 15.78 -6.20 -0.63
CA LEU A 191 15.33 -6.83 0.62
C LEU A 191 14.55 -8.12 0.33
N LEU A 192 13.61 -8.09 -0.62
CA LEU A 192 12.88 -9.30 -1.02
C LEU A 192 13.85 -10.40 -1.49
N SER A 193 14.83 -10.05 -2.32
CA SER A 193 15.85 -11.00 -2.79
C SER A 193 16.66 -11.58 -1.64
N ALA A 194 17.00 -10.76 -0.64
CA ALA A 194 17.69 -11.21 0.57
C ALA A 194 16.82 -12.17 1.40
N LEU A 195 15.53 -11.86 1.61
CA LEU A 195 14.58 -12.68 2.38
C LEU A 195 14.26 -14.03 1.73
N THR A 196 14.43 -14.14 0.39
CA THR A 196 14.09 -15.33 -0.40
C THR A 196 15.31 -16.04 -0.98
N ARG A 197 16.51 -15.74 -0.48
CA ARG A 197 17.75 -16.38 -0.92
C ARG A 197 17.71 -17.88 -0.60
N GLN A 198 18.05 -18.71 -1.60
CA GLN A 198 17.80 -20.15 -1.57
C GLN A 198 18.62 -20.94 -0.54
N ASP A 199 19.76 -20.42 -0.10
CA ASP A 199 20.64 -21.05 0.88
C ASP A 199 20.28 -20.72 2.34
N LEU A 200 19.31 -19.84 2.57
CA LEU A 200 18.84 -19.53 3.92
C LEU A 200 18.20 -20.75 4.60
N THR A 201 18.66 -21.04 5.81
CA THR A 201 18.08 -22.09 6.68
C THR A 201 16.75 -21.70 7.30
N THR A 202 16.40 -20.40 7.26
CA THR A 202 15.14 -19.84 7.74
C THR A 202 14.33 -19.33 6.56
N ASP A 203 13.10 -19.79 6.40
CA ASP A 203 12.15 -19.22 5.44
C ASP A 203 11.54 -17.92 6.01
N PHE A 204 12.26 -16.82 5.81
CA PHE A 204 11.81 -15.50 6.28
C PHE A 204 10.49 -15.06 5.63
N ALA A 205 10.25 -15.43 4.38
CA ALA A 205 9.00 -15.09 3.70
C ALA A 205 7.80 -15.75 4.37
N SER A 206 7.94 -17.03 4.76
CA SER A 206 6.91 -17.75 5.53
C SER A 206 6.74 -17.12 6.93
N VAL A 207 7.82 -16.89 7.66
CA VAL A 207 7.78 -16.28 9.01
C VAL A 207 7.10 -14.91 8.98
N LEU A 208 7.51 -14.01 8.08
CA LEU A 208 6.93 -12.66 7.96
C LEU A 208 5.53 -12.64 7.31
N SER A 209 5.02 -13.78 6.88
CA SER A 209 3.64 -13.97 6.44
C SER A 209 2.74 -14.54 7.53
N THR A 210 3.28 -14.88 8.71
CA THR A 210 2.50 -15.37 9.86
C THR A 210 1.38 -14.39 10.19
N GLY A 211 0.16 -14.90 10.32
CA GLY A 211 -1.02 -14.10 10.60
C GLY A 211 -1.09 -13.58 12.03
N LEU A 212 -1.76 -12.45 12.21
CA LEU A 212 -2.02 -11.88 13.53
C LEU A 212 -2.70 -12.92 14.43
N GLY A 213 -2.26 -12.99 15.70
CA GLY A 213 -2.73 -13.97 16.68
C GLY A 213 -1.91 -15.26 16.72
N THR A 214 -0.89 -15.39 15.88
CA THR A 214 0.06 -16.51 15.87
C THR A 214 1.48 -15.97 16.03
N SER A 215 2.20 -16.41 17.07
CA SER A 215 3.61 -16.02 17.29
C SER A 215 4.46 -16.38 16.05
N PRO A 216 5.40 -15.53 15.65
CA PRO A 216 5.85 -14.30 16.27
C PRO A 216 5.16 -13.00 15.77
N ALA A 217 4.02 -13.08 15.10
CA ALA A 217 3.25 -11.88 14.74
C ALA A 217 2.55 -11.28 15.99
N PRO A 218 2.36 -9.93 16.05
CA PRO A 218 2.67 -8.95 15.02
C PRO A 218 4.16 -8.59 14.94
N PHE A 219 4.55 -7.99 13.81
CA PHE A 219 5.92 -7.60 13.56
C PHE A 219 6.10 -6.08 13.49
N THR A 220 7.29 -5.60 13.89
CA THR A 220 7.83 -4.33 13.42
C THR A 220 9.05 -4.62 12.56
N VAL A 221 9.05 -4.15 11.32
CA VAL A 221 10.14 -4.38 10.38
C VAL A 221 10.76 -3.05 9.96
N PHE A 222 12.06 -2.92 10.17
CA PHE A 222 12.85 -1.83 9.62
C PHE A 222 13.39 -2.28 8.26
N ALA A 223 12.77 -1.82 7.17
CA ALA A 223 13.01 -2.29 5.81
C ALA A 223 14.04 -1.40 5.08
N PRO A 224 15.27 -1.88 4.82
CA PRO A 224 16.26 -1.12 4.08
C PRO A 224 15.84 -0.98 2.61
N THR A 225 16.07 0.21 2.04
CA THR A 225 15.89 0.44 0.61
C THR A 225 16.91 -0.33 -0.23
N ASN A 226 16.68 -0.42 -1.55
CA ASN A 226 17.67 -0.95 -2.48
C ASN A 226 19.01 -0.20 -2.37
N GLN A 227 18.97 1.14 -2.20
CA GLN A 227 20.18 1.96 -2.06
C GLN A 227 20.94 1.61 -0.78
N ALA A 228 20.23 1.37 0.34
CA ALA A 228 20.85 0.94 1.58
C ALA A 228 21.69 -0.35 1.42
N PHE A 229 21.22 -1.29 0.60
CA PHE A 229 21.97 -2.49 0.28
C PHE A 229 23.17 -2.21 -0.63
N VAL A 230 23.02 -1.34 -1.64
CA VAL A 230 24.14 -0.91 -2.50
C VAL A 230 25.27 -0.30 -1.65
N ASP A 231 24.90 0.57 -0.72
CA ASP A 231 25.85 1.22 0.18
C ASP A 231 26.54 0.21 1.11
N LEU A 232 25.79 -0.78 1.63
CA LEU A 232 26.34 -1.87 2.43
C LEU A 232 27.36 -2.71 1.64
N LEU A 233 27.02 -3.11 0.40
CA LEU A 233 27.93 -3.91 -0.44
C LEU A 233 29.23 -3.15 -0.71
N ALA A 234 29.14 -1.84 -0.99
CA ALA A 234 30.30 -0.97 -1.18
C ALA A 234 31.14 -0.85 0.10
N GLU A 235 30.51 -0.71 1.27
CA GLU A 235 31.17 -0.68 2.59
C GLU A 235 31.93 -1.99 2.89
N LEU A 236 31.35 -3.12 2.51
CA LEU A 236 31.96 -4.46 2.67
C LEU A 236 33.01 -4.78 1.59
N GLY A 237 33.11 -3.98 0.53
CA GLY A 237 34.02 -4.21 -0.60
C GLY A 237 33.64 -5.42 -1.47
N ILE A 238 32.36 -5.78 -1.51
CA ILE A 238 31.79 -6.87 -2.29
C ILE A 238 30.80 -6.34 -3.34
N SER A 239 30.44 -7.17 -4.33
CA SER A 239 29.67 -6.72 -5.48
C SER A 239 28.23 -7.26 -5.49
N SER A 240 27.93 -8.26 -4.67
CA SER A 240 26.60 -8.87 -4.65
C SER A 240 26.22 -9.46 -3.29
N LEU A 241 24.91 -9.59 -3.04
CA LEU A 241 24.38 -10.26 -1.83
C LEU A 241 24.80 -11.73 -1.72
N SER A 242 25.14 -12.38 -2.83
CA SER A 242 25.58 -13.79 -2.84
C SER A 242 26.94 -13.99 -2.21
N GLU A 243 27.74 -12.93 -2.06
CA GLU A 243 29.04 -12.96 -1.41
C GLU A 243 28.95 -12.87 0.13
N ILE A 244 27.77 -12.49 0.66
CA ILE A 244 27.50 -12.53 2.09
C ILE A 244 27.16 -13.98 2.47
N ASP A 245 27.89 -14.57 3.39
CA ASP A 245 27.58 -15.92 3.89
C ASP A 245 26.20 -15.99 4.57
N GLU A 246 25.60 -17.19 4.59
CA GLU A 246 24.24 -17.40 5.14
C GLU A 246 24.13 -16.97 6.61
N PRO A 247 25.04 -17.35 7.53
CA PRO A 247 24.92 -16.94 8.93
C PRO A 247 24.91 -15.41 9.12
N THR A 248 25.78 -14.70 8.39
CA THR A 248 25.86 -13.23 8.42
C THR A 248 24.58 -12.59 7.88
N LEU A 249 24.08 -13.07 6.72
CA LEU A 249 22.84 -12.57 6.17
C LEU A 249 21.65 -12.84 7.11
N LYS A 250 21.55 -14.05 7.64
CA LYS A 250 20.51 -14.43 8.58
C LYS A 250 20.52 -13.55 9.83
N ALA A 251 21.69 -13.34 10.43
CA ALA A 251 21.86 -12.45 11.58
C ALA A 251 21.42 -11.02 11.23
N THR A 252 21.84 -10.51 10.08
CA THR A 252 21.43 -9.19 9.57
C THR A 252 19.92 -9.11 9.40
N LEU A 253 19.28 -10.07 8.75
CA LEU A 253 17.82 -10.04 8.52
C LEU A 253 17.03 -10.11 9.82
N THR A 254 17.43 -10.95 10.78
CA THR A 254 16.78 -11.02 12.11
C THR A 254 16.95 -9.73 12.89
N TYR A 255 18.05 -9.01 12.69
CA TYR A 255 18.33 -7.73 13.34
C TYR A 255 17.41 -6.58 12.85
N HIS A 256 16.70 -6.76 11.72
CA HIS A 256 15.73 -5.81 11.17
C HIS A 256 14.29 -6.08 11.64
N VAL A 257 14.04 -7.13 12.42
CA VAL A 257 12.69 -7.59 12.77
C VAL A 257 12.50 -7.62 14.28
N ILE A 258 11.45 -6.98 14.76
CA ILE A 258 10.93 -7.16 16.11
C ILE A 258 9.70 -8.06 16.01
N GLY A 259 9.68 -9.14 16.75
CA GLY A 259 8.51 -10.01 16.88
C GLY A 259 7.60 -9.59 18.02
N GLU A 260 6.33 -9.99 17.95
CA GLU A 260 5.29 -9.78 18.98
C GLU A 260 5.02 -8.32 19.34
N LEU A 261 5.47 -7.39 18.49
CA LEU A 261 5.30 -5.94 18.66
C LEU A 261 4.94 -5.27 17.33
N ASN A 262 3.93 -4.40 17.37
CA ASN A 262 3.57 -3.47 16.28
C ASN A 262 3.88 -2.04 16.76
N ALA A 263 5.16 -1.67 16.77
CA ALA A 263 5.60 -0.33 17.19
C ALA A 263 5.34 0.70 16.09
N TYR A 264 4.44 1.62 16.34
CA TYR A 264 4.15 2.74 15.45
C TYR A 264 5.17 3.87 15.66
N SER A 265 5.30 4.81 14.72
CA SER A 265 6.23 5.93 14.86
C SER A 265 5.97 6.76 16.13
N THR A 266 4.70 6.83 16.56
CA THR A 266 4.27 7.51 17.78
C THR A 266 4.69 6.79 19.07
N ASP A 267 5.10 5.54 18.99
CA ASP A 267 5.54 4.73 20.11
C ASP A 267 7.07 4.82 20.31
N LEU A 268 7.78 5.48 19.37
CA LEU A 268 9.22 5.71 19.45
C LEU A 268 9.54 6.95 20.30
N SER A 269 10.70 6.92 20.95
CA SER A 269 11.22 8.03 21.74
C SER A 269 12.75 8.04 21.70
N ASP A 270 13.36 9.14 22.17
CA ASP A 270 14.82 9.22 22.27
C ASP A 270 15.37 8.20 23.25
N ASN A 271 16.46 7.55 22.85
CA ASN A 271 17.16 6.50 23.60
C ASN A 271 16.27 5.29 23.92
N LEU A 272 15.22 5.04 23.10
CA LEU A 272 14.39 3.84 23.27
C LEU A 272 15.14 2.61 22.76
N GLU A 273 15.42 1.68 23.66
CA GLU A 273 15.93 0.37 23.28
C GLU A 273 14.81 -0.51 22.74
N LEU A 274 15.02 -1.06 21.56
CA LEU A 274 14.11 -1.98 20.88
C LEU A 274 14.81 -3.32 20.69
N ASN A 275 14.20 -4.39 21.22
CA ASN A 275 14.74 -5.74 21.12
C ASN A 275 14.30 -6.40 19.83
N THR A 276 15.19 -6.46 18.83
CA THR A 276 14.97 -7.22 17.59
C THR A 276 15.22 -8.71 17.81
N LEU A 277 14.85 -9.53 16.83
CA LEU A 277 15.16 -10.98 16.87
C LEU A 277 16.66 -11.27 16.77
N GLY A 278 17.47 -10.29 16.37
CA GLY A 278 18.93 -10.39 16.25
C GLY A 278 19.73 -9.62 17.33
N GLY A 279 19.05 -8.93 18.25
CA GLY A 279 19.68 -8.15 19.32
C GLY A 279 19.10 -6.73 19.44
N PRO A 280 19.58 -5.92 20.41
CA PRO A 280 19.02 -4.60 20.68
C PRO A 280 19.48 -3.55 19.64
N ILE A 281 18.59 -2.61 19.34
CA ILE A 281 18.87 -1.35 18.61
C ILE A 281 18.33 -0.19 19.43
N THR A 282 18.81 1.02 19.17
CA THR A 282 18.33 2.23 19.87
C THR A 282 17.62 3.14 18.87
N ALA A 283 16.37 3.51 19.17
CA ALA A 283 15.62 4.51 18.41
C ALA A 283 15.82 5.90 19.01
N ASN A 284 15.85 6.92 18.15
CA ASN A 284 15.85 8.34 18.51
C ASN A 284 14.91 9.09 17.57
N ILE A 285 14.29 10.19 18.06
CA ILE A 285 13.34 11.00 17.29
C ILE A 285 13.75 12.48 17.20
N THR A 286 14.58 12.96 18.12
CA THR A 286 15.04 14.36 18.10
C THR A 286 15.96 14.61 16.91
N GLY A 287 15.57 15.59 16.06
CA GLY A 287 16.32 15.93 14.84
C GLY A 287 16.01 15.06 13.63
N GLY A 288 15.05 14.14 13.76
CA GLY A 288 14.63 13.15 12.76
C GLY A 288 14.65 11.73 13.33
N ALA A 289 13.71 10.89 12.90
CA ALA A 289 13.65 9.53 13.40
C ALA A 289 14.84 8.70 12.88
N THR A 290 15.61 8.11 13.79
CA THR A 290 16.81 7.31 13.49
C THR A 290 16.89 6.04 14.31
N LEU A 291 17.68 5.10 13.82
CA LEU A 291 18.09 3.89 14.55
C LEU A 291 19.61 3.88 14.70
N THR A 292 20.10 3.56 15.89
CA THR A 292 21.52 3.27 16.13
C THR A 292 21.68 1.76 16.32
N ASP A 293 22.52 1.14 15.51
CA ASP A 293 22.80 -0.29 15.54
C ASP A 293 23.91 -0.66 16.54
N GLY A 294 24.19 -1.95 16.67
CA GLY A 294 25.19 -2.49 17.57
C GLY A 294 26.61 -2.00 17.29
N ASN A 295 26.91 -1.56 16.07
CA ASN A 295 28.19 -1.00 15.66
C ASN A 295 28.23 0.55 15.76
N ASN A 296 27.26 1.17 16.45
CA ASN A 296 27.08 2.63 16.56
C ASN A 296 26.86 3.33 15.21
N ARG A 297 26.38 2.61 14.18
CA ARG A 297 26.01 3.18 12.91
C ARG A 297 24.60 3.74 13.02
N VAL A 298 24.35 4.88 12.38
CA VAL A 298 23.05 5.55 12.40
C VAL A 298 22.37 5.37 11.05
N SER A 299 21.12 4.91 11.06
CA SER A 299 20.21 4.83 9.92
C SER A 299 19.05 5.77 10.12
N ASN A 300 18.65 6.52 9.10
CA ASN A 300 17.45 7.34 9.14
C ASN A 300 16.22 6.51 8.80
N ILE A 301 15.12 6.74 9.52
CA ILE A 301 13.80 6.23 9.16
C ILE A 301 13.18 7.23 8.18
N ILE A 302 13.08 6.85 6.90
CA ILE A 302 12.66 7.74 5.80
C ILE A 302 11.19 7.61 5.42
N ALA A 303 10.53 6.52 5.82
CA ALA A 303 9.08 6.37 5.76
C ALA A 303 8.62 5.55 6.96
N VAL A 304 7.46 5.93 7.50
CA VAL A 304 6.93 5.34 8.74
C VAL A 304 5.52 4.78 8.54
N ASP A 305 5.13 3.88 9.42
CA ASP A 305 3.74 3.49 9.63
C ASP A 305 3.07 2.83 8.42
N ILE A 306 3.83 2.06 7.63
CA ILE A 306 3.27 1.23 6.57
C ILE A 306 2.64 0.01 7.23
N GLN A 307 1.33 0.08 7.52
CA GLN A 307 0.62 -0.92 8.30
C GLN A 307 0.14 -2.09 7.44
N ALA A 308 0.68 -3.27 7.68
CA ALA A 308 0.17 -4.53 7.19
C ALA A 308 -0.84 -5.15 8.18
N ASN A 309 -1.51 -6.23 7.77
CA ASN A 309 -2.44 -6.94 8.64
C ASN A 309 -1.74 -7.71 9.79
N ASN A 310 -0.46 -7.98 9.64
CA ASN A 310 0.35 -8.74 10.61
C ASN A 310 1.54 -7.96 11.18
N GLY A 311 1.60 -6.64 10.98
CA GLY A 311 2.69 -5.82 11.50
C GLY A 311 2.84 -4.48 10.80
N VAL A 312 3.87 -3.73 11.17
CA VAL A 312 4.19 -2.41 10.62
C VAL A 312 5.59 -2.40 10.01
N ILE A 313 5.77 -1.65 8.94
CA ILE A 313 7.07 -1.43 8.28
C ILE A 313 7.46 0.04 8.46
N HIS A 314 8.73 0.26 8.80
CA HIS A 314 9.42 1.53 8.70
C HIS A 314 10.55 1.38 7.70
N VAL A 315 10.59 2.23 6.67
CA VAL A 315 11.64 2.18 5.64
C VAL A 315 12.86 2.95 6.14
N ILE A 316 14.04 2.34 5.98
CA ILE A 316 15.31 2.90 6.44
C ILE A 316 16.30 3.07 5.27
N ASP A 317 17.18 4.07 5.39
CA ASP A 317 18.16 4.42 4.36
C ASP A 317 19.51 3.69 4.50
N LYS A 318 19.69 2.90 5.55
CA LYS A 318 20.91 2.11 5.77
C LYS A 318 20.56 0.75 6.37
N VAL A 319 21.25 -0.32 5.94
CA VAL A 319 21.16 -1.64 6.58
C VAL A 319 21.77 -1.56 7.96
N ILE A 320 21.04 -1.92 9.00
CA ILE A 320 21.55 -2.02 10.39
C ILE A 320 22.24 -3.38 10.60
N LEU A 321 23.34 -3.38 11.33
CA LEU A 321 24.17 -4.57 11.53
C LEU A 321 24.26 -4.93 13.01
N PRO A 322 24.13 -6.24 13.35
CA PRO A 322 24.46 -6.71 14.70
C PRO A 322 25.97 -6.55 14.96
N ASN A 323 26.37 -6.62 16.25
CA ASN A 323 27.79 -6.64 16.66
C ASN A 323 28.49 -7.91 16.18
#